data_a7b97448b3ae2f63dab994a73cb94aeb
#
_entry.id   a7b97448b3ae2f63dab994a73cb94aeb
#
_cell.length_a   1.000
_cell.length_b   1.000
_cell.length_c   1.000
_cell.angle_alpha   90.00
_cell.angle_beta   90.00
_cell.angle_gamma   90.00
#
_symmetry.space_group_name_H-M   'P 1'
#
loop_
_entity.id
_entity.type
_entity.pdbx_description
1 polymer ?
#
loop_
_entity_poly.entity_id
_entity_poly.type
_entity_poly.pdbx_seq_one_letter_code
_entity_poly.pdbx_strand_id
1 'polypeptide(L)'
;MKSIHTYACAAAVLLSMNAQADKLPIPADAPPAFKAECAGCHLAFPPGLMVADDWKRVMSSLDKHYGDNASLDDKTRQTIEVFLVKYASNGKKVDADKTAKPGEPPRLTQTAWFKRKHHEVPKADWTHAKVKSASNCAGCHTRAAESSFREREIIMPDGRKWED
;
A
#
# COMPACT_ATOMS: atom_id res chain seq x y z
N MET A 1 20.07 -10.87 66.57
CA MET A 1 20.08 -11.46 65.23
C MET A 1 19.11 -10.68 64.40
N LYS A 2 19.61 -9.81 63.51
CA LYS A 2 18.76 -8.96 62.62
C LYS A 2 18.73 -9.60 61.25
N SER A 3 17.55 -10.02 60.80
CA SER A 3 17.33 -10.64 59.51
C SER A 3 17.20 -9.53 58.44
N ILE A 4 18.10 -9.50 57.47
CA ILE A 4 18.11 -8.56 56.36
C ILE A 4 17.29 -9.21 55.23
N HIS A 5 16.10 -8.65 54.93
CA HIS A 5 15.30 -9.05 53.77
C HIS A 5 15.76 -8.28 52.56
N THR A 6 16.41 -8.96 51.62
CA THR A 6 16.86 -8.42 50.36
C THR A 6 15.66 -8.46 49.38
N TYR A 7 15.08 -7.30 49.07
CA TYR A 7 14.07 -7.19 48.00
C TYR A 7 14.78 -7.11 46.65
N ALA A 8 14.68 -8.19 45.86
CA ALA A 8 15.10 -8.20 44.47
C ALA A 8 14.03 -7.47 43.61
N CYS A 9 14.31 -6.24 43.19
CA CYS A 9 13.52 -5.55 42.20
C CYS A 9 13.77 -6.18 40.82
N ALA A 10 12.83 -7.00 40.34
CA ALA A 10 12.80 -7.45 38.96
C ALA A 10 12.33 -6.30 38.09
N ALA A 11 13.26 -5.65 37.36
CA ALA A 11 12.95 -4.68 36.35
C ALA A 11 12.38 -5.39 35.13
N ALA A 12 11.06 -5.33 34.94
CA ALA A 12 10.39 -5.76 33.71
C ALA A 12 10.72 -4.79 32.58
N VAL A 13 11.63 -5.19 31.70
CA VAL A 13 11.91 -4.47 30.44
C VAL A 13 10.72 -4.75 29.51
N LEU A 14 9.80 -3.81 29.42
CA LEU A 14 8.76 -3.80 28.41
C LEU A 14 9.42 -3.53 27.05
N LEU A 15 9.70 -4.59 26.30
CA LEU A 15 10.05 -4.51 24.89
C LEU A 15 8.83 -3.96 24.15
N SER A 16 8.86 -2.68 23.84
CA SER A 16 7.92 -2.04 22.93
C SER A 16 8.11 -2.69 21.54
N MET A 17 7.34 -3.71 21.24
CA MET A 17 7.22 -4.23 19.88
C MET A 17 6.56 -3.13 19.03
N ASN A 18 7.40 -2.29 18.42
CA ASN A 18 6.95 -1.39 17.39
C ASN A 18 6.34 -2.24 16.27
N ALA A 19 5.02 -2.30 16.21
CA ALA A 19 4.29 -2.89 15.10
C ALA A 19 4.62 -2.11 13.83
N GLN A 20 5.55 -2.60 13.03
CA GLN A 20 5.91 -2.03 11.73
C GLN A 20 4.90 -2.45 10.64
N ALA A 21 3.68 -2.83 11.05
CA ALA A 21 2.66 -3.39 10.17
C ALA A 21 2.17 -2.43 9.07
N ASP A 22 2.41 -1.12 9.23
CA ASP A 22 1.82 -0.08 8.40
C ASP A 22 2.81 0.59 7.43
N LYS A 23 4.01 0.05 7.33
CA LYS A 23 4.96 0.44 6.29
C LYS A 23 4.94 -0.59 5.16
N LEU A 24 4.75 -0.11 3.96
CA LEU A 24 4.87 -0.87 2.71
C LEU A 24 6.01 -0.24 1.90
N PRO A 25 7.27 -0.47 2.30
CA PRO A 25 8.39 0.22 1.69
C PRO A 25 8.55 -0.20 0.22
N ILE A 26 8.91 0.76 -0.60
CA ILE A 26 9.48 0.46 -1.91
C ILE A 26 10.90 -0.04 -1.66
N PRO A 27 11.27 -1.24 -2.14
CA PRO A 27 12.61 -1.79 -1.98
C PRO A 27 13.70 -0.87 -2.53
N ALA A 28 14.86 -0.86 -1.88
CA ALA A 28 15.96 0.05 -2.23
C ALA A 28 16.58 -0.22 -3.62
N ASP A 29 16.41 -1.43 -4.16
CA ASP A 29 16.82 -1.84 -5.49
C ASP A 29 15.77 -1.57 -6.58
N ALA A 30 14.78 -0.71 -6.28
CA ALA A 30 13.80 -0.30 -7.28
C ALA A 30 14.48 0.36 -8.48
N PRO A 31 14.19 -0.09 -9.71
CA PRO A 31 14.76 0.51 -10.89
C PRO A 31 14.31 1.98 -11.00
N PRO A 32 15.17 2.93 -11.41
CA PRO A 32 14.77 4.33 -11.58
C PRO A 32 13.53 4.53 -12.43
N ALA A 33 13.34 3.71 -13.45
CA ALA A 33 12.18 3.71 -14.32
C ALA A 33 10.87 3.45 -13.54
N PHE A 34 10.87 2.62 -12.48
CA PHE A 34 9.66 2.36 -11.70
C PHE A 34 9.04 3.65 -11.16
N LYS A 35 9.82 4.52 -10.55
CA LYS A 35 9.31 5.79 -10.05
C LYS A 35 9.00 6.77 -11.17
N ALA A 36 9.87 6.85 -12.18
CA ALA A 36 9.71 7.79 -13.29
C ALA A 36 8.39 7.55 -14.06
N GLU A 37 8.10 6.28 -14.36
CA GLU A 37 6.94 5.94 -15.19
C GLU A 37 5.64 5.80 -14.36
N CYS A 38 5.72 5.21 -13.16
CA CYS A 38 4.51 4.93 -12.39
C CYS A 38 4.03 6.09 -11.52
N ALA A 39 4.88 7.10 -11.21
CA ALA A 39 4.50 8.21 -10.34
C ALA A 39 4.00 9.46 -11.09
N GLY A 40 3.88 9.41 -12.41
CA GLY A 40 3.48 10.57 -13.22
C GLY A 40 2.02 10.98 -13.02
N CYS A 41 1.11 10.04 -12.79
CA CYS A 41 -0.32 10.28 -12.65
C CYS A 41 -0.86 10.00 -11.24
N HIS A 42 -0.30 9.04 -10.54
CA HIS A 42 -0.68 8.68 -9.16
C HIS A 42 0.54 8.16 -8.40
N LEU A 43 0.37 7.86 -7.12
CA LEU A 43 1.42 7.22 -6.33
C LEU A 43 1.91 5.93 -7.01
N ALA A 44 3.23 5.79 -7.19
CA ALA A 44 3.81 4.50 -7.55
C ALA A 44 3.53 3.50 -6.42
N PHE A 45 2.63 2.56 -6.66
CA PHE A 45 2.19 1.64 -5.63
C PHE A 45 3.32 0.70 -5.19
N PRO A 46 3.57 0.56 -3.88
CA PRO A 46 4.50 -0.43 -3.37
C PRO A 46 4.19 -1.84 -3.90
N PRO A 47 5.19 -2.61 -4.35
CA PRO A 47 4.97 -3.93 -4.95
C PRO A 47 4.17 -4.89 -4.07
N GLY A 48 4.35 -4.82 -2.75
CA GLY A 48 3.64 -5.66 -1.77
C GLY A 48 2.13 -5.41 -1.66
N LEU A 49 1.58 -4.41 -2.37
CA LEU A 49 0.14 -4.12 -2.40
C LEU A 49 -0.66 -5.01 -3.36
N MET A 50 0.00 -5.78 -4.21
CA MET A 50 -0.66 -6.74 -5.10
C MET A 50 0.14 -8.05 -5.17
N VAL A 51 -0.52 -9.14 -5.52
CA VAL A 51 0.14 -10.43 -5.79
C VAL A 51 0.83 -10.42 -7.15
N ALA A 52 1.79 -11.32 -7.34
CA ALA A 52 2.62 -11.36 -8.54
C ALA A 52 1.81 -11.50 -9.84
N ASP A 53 0.77 -12.31 -9.84
CA ASP A 53 -0.05 -12.52 -11.04
C ASP A 53 -0.91 -11.30 -11.38
N ASP A 54 -1.37 -10.55 -10.37
CA ASP A 54 -2.07 -9.30 -10.62
C ASP A 54 -1.12 -8.24 -11.19
N TRP A 55 0.13 -8.15 -10.71
CA TRP A 55 1.14 -7.27 -11.31
C TRP A 55 1.41 -7.62 -12.77
N LYS A 56 1.58 -8.91 -13.12
CA LYS A 56 1.76 -9.33 -14.50
C LYS A 56 0.57 -8.92 -15.39
N ARG A 57 -0.66 -9.05 -14.88
CA ARG A 57 -1.86 -8.62 -15.60
C ARG A 57 -1.89 -7.11 -15.84
N VAL A 58 -1.54 -6.30 -14.84
CA VAL A 58 -1.40 -4.86 -15.00
C VAL A 58 -0.34 -4.54 -16.04
N MET A 59 0.86 -5.12 -15.94
CA MET A 59 1.98 -4.84 -16.83
C MET A 59 1.75 -5.31 -18.27
N SER A 60 0.90 -6.32 -18.48
CA SER A 60 0.51 -6.79 -19.83
C SER A 60 -0.63 -5.97 -20.47
N SER A 61 -1.24 -5.04 -19.75
CA SER A 61 -2.40 -4.26 -20.20
C SER A 61 -2.23 -2.75 -20.01
N LEU A 62 -0.99 -2.27 -20.07
CA LEU A 62 -0.69 -0.83 -19.88
C LEU A 62 -1.31 0.05 -20.97
N ASP A 63 -1.56 -0.47 -22.18
CA ASP A 63 -2.30 0.20 -23.24
C ASP A 63 -3.78 0.48 -22.89
N LYS A 64 -4.30 -0.22 -21.86
CA LYS A 64 -5.68 -0.10 -21.35
C LYS A 64 -5.68 0.14 -19.84
N HIS A 65 -4.73 0.94 -19.36
CA HIS A 65 -4.53 1.20 -17.94
C HIS A 65 -5.69 2.02 -17.35
N TYR A 66 -6.78 1.33 -17.02
CA TYR A 66 -7.99 1.89 -16.37
C TYR A 66 -8.63 3.08 -17.09
N GLY A 67 -8.50 3.15 -18.39
CA GLY A 67 -9.04 4.21 -19.26
C GLY A 67 -7.97 5.09 -19.91
N ASP A 68 -6.73 4.98 -19.46
CA ASP A 68 -5.59 5.70 -20.01
C ASP A 68 -4.62 4.76 -20.73
N ASN A 69 -3.76 5.32 -21.57
CA ASN A 69 -2.65 4.60 -22.19
C ASN A 69 -1.35 4.90 -21.42
N ALA A 70 -0.86 3.92 -20.69
CA ALA A 70 0.41 3.95 -19.94
C ALA A 70 1.47 3.03 -20.57
N SER A 71 1.42 2.82 -21.90
CA SER A 71 2.35 1.95 -22.60
C SER A 71 3.80 2.41 -22.45
N LEU A 72 4.67 1.45 -22.30
CA LEU A 72 6.13 1.63 -22.19
C LEU A 72 6.82 0.84 -23.31
N ASP A 73 8.07 1.17 -23.59
CA ASP A 73 8.90 0.28 -24.39
C ASP A 73 9.12 -1.06 -23.66
N ASP A 74 9.35 -2.13 -24.43
CA ASP A 74 9.42 -3.49 -23.90
C ASP A 74 10.49 -3.69 -22.84
N LYS A 75 11.64 -3.06 -22.98
CA LYS A 75 12.75 -3.19 -22.02
C LYS A 75 12.40 -2.54 -20.68
N THR A 76 11.85 -1.34 -20.71
CA THR A 76 11.40 -0.63 -19.52
C THR A 76 10.26 -1.37 -18.83
N ARG A 77 9.25 -1.79 -19.59
CA ARG A 77 8.12 -2.59 -19.10
C ARG A 77 8.62 -3.86 -18.39
N GLN A 78 9.48 -4.64 -19.04
CA GLN A 78 10.01 -5.88 -18.47
C GLN A 78 10.85 -5.63 -17.21
N THR A 79 11.66 -4.59 -17.18
CA THR A 79 12.46 -4.21 -16.01
C THR A 79 11.58 -3.91 -14.80
N ILE A 80 10.50 -3.15 -15.01
CA ILE A 80 9.54 -2.81 -13.95
C ILE A 80 8.75 -4.06 -13.52
N GLU A 81 8.29 -4.89 -14.46
CA GLU A 81 7.54 -6.12 -14.15
C GLU A 81 8.36 -7.08 -13.27
N VAL A 82 9.61 -7.33 -13.63
CA VAL A 82 10.51 -8.19 -12.83
C VAL A 82 10.63 -7.68 -11.40
N PHE A 83 10.80 -6.37 -11.22
CA PHE A 83 10.87 -5.75 -9.90
C PHE A 83 9.55 -5.91 -9.12
N LEU A 84 8.40 -5.59 -9.74
CA LEU A 84 7.10 -5.71 -9.12
C LEU A 84 6.78 -7.14 -8.68
N VAL A 85 7.05 -8.11 -9.54
CA VAL A 85 6.82 -9.55 -9.28
C VAL A 85 7.73 -10.05 -8.15
N LYS A 86 9.01 -9.64 -8.15
CA LYS A 86 9.98 -10.02 -7.11
C LYS A 86 9.52 -9.64 -5.71
N TYR A 87 8.91 -8.46 -5.55
CA TYR A 87 8.52 -7.91 -4.26
C TYR A 87 7.01 -7.91 -4.03
N ALA A 88 6.26 -8.61 -4.85
CA ALA A 88 4.81 -8.77 -4.73
C ALA A 88 4.39 -9.41 -3.40
N SER A 89 3.14 -9.20 -3.01
CA SER A 89 2.53 -9.93 -1.92
C SER A 89 2.52 -11.44 -2.20
N ASN A 90 2.76 -12.23 -1.14
CA ASN A 90 2.62 -13.70 -1.19
C ASN A 90 1.16 -14.19 -1.04
N GLY A 91 0.18 -13.28 -1.08
CA GLY A 91 -1.25 -13.59 -0.97
C GLY A 91 -1.78 -13.80 0.45
N LYS A 92 -0.92 -13.85 1.47
CA LYS A 92 -1.37 -14.09 2.86
C LYS A 92 -2.00 -12.86 3.50
N LYS A 93 -1.43 -11.68 3.28
CA LYS A 93 -1.92 -10.40 3.83
C LYS A 93 -2.73 -9.65 2.79
N VAL A 94 -2.18 -9.45 1.61
CA VAL A 94 -2.84 -8.81 0.46
C VAL A 94 -3.14 -9.90 -0.55
N ASP A 95 -4.40 -10.14 -0.79
CA ASP A 95 -4.94 -11.14 -1.71
C ASP A 95 -5.06 -10.61 -3.15
N ALA A 96 -5.32 -11.52 -4.09
CA ALA A 96 -5.58 -11.16 -5.49
C ALA A 96 -6.95 -10.46 -5.63
N ASP A 97 -7.07 -9.61 -6.66
CA ASP A 97 -8.37 -9.10 -7.08
C ASP A 97 -9.18 -10.21 -7.80
N LYS A 98 -10.16 -10.77 -7.07
CA LYS A 98 -11.07 -11.81 -7.58
C LYS A 98 -12.22 -11.24 -8.41
N THR A 99 -12.33 -9.93 -8.54
CA THR A 99 -13.46 -9.27 -9.24
C THR A 99 -13.12 -8.89 -10.68
N ALA A 100 -11.83 -8.81 -11.02
CA ALA A 100 -11.38 -8.46 -12.36
C ALA A 100 -11.70 -9.57 -13.36
N LYS A 101 -12.38 -9.23 -14.44
CA LYS A 101 -12.75 -10.15 -15.51
C LYS A 101 -11.53 -10.56 -16.35
N PRO A 102 -11.60 -11.67 -17.09
CA PRO A 102 -10.58 -12.01 -18.07
C PRO A 102 -10.33 -10.85 -19.04
N GLY A 103 -9.06 -10.49 -19.24
CA GLY A 103 -8.66 -9.36 -20.09
C GLY A 103 -8.76 -7.97 -19.46
N GLU A 104 -9.30 -7.83 -18.24
CA GLU A 104 -9.28 -6.59 -17.49
C GLU A 104 -8.11 -6.55 -16.49
N PRO A 105 -7.44 -5.39 -16.32
CA PRO A 105 -6.43 -5.26 -15.28
C PRO A 105 -7.09 -5.31 -13.87
N PRO A 106 -6.50 -6.06 -12.92
CA PRO A 106 -7.00 -6.15 -11.56
C PRO A 106 -6.84 -4.82 -10.82
N ARG A 107 -7.74 -4.52 -9.89
CA ARG A 107 -7.71 -3.28 -9.10
C ARG A 107 -7.35 -3.58 -7.65
N LEU A 108 -6.28 -2.98 -7.14
CA LEU A 108 -5.92 -3.01 -5.72
C LEU A 108 -7.13 -2.67 -4.83
N THR A 109 -7.90 -1.66 -5.21
CA THR A 109 -9.06 -1.16 -4.46
C THR A 109 -10.24 -2.14 -4.44
N GLN A 110 -10.20 -3.21 -5.21
CA GLN A 110 -11.21 -4.28 -5.23
C GLN A 110 -10.80 -5.53 -4.44
N THR A 111 -9.55 -5.62 -4.00
CA THR A 111 -9.10 -6.74 -3.16
C THR A 111 -9.87 -6.79 -1.84
N ALA A 112 -10.05 -7.99 -1.28
CA ALA A 112 -10.70 -8.15 0.01
C ALA A 112 -9.89 -7.48 1.13
N TRP A 113 -8.55 -7.46 1.00
CA TRP A 113 -7.66 -6.74 1.91
C TRP A 113 -7.96 -5.23 1.94
N PHE A 114 -8.03 -4.58 0.77
CA PHE A 114 -8.31 -3.15 0.69
C PHE A 114 -9.67 -2.81 1.29
N LYS A 115 -10.71 -3.55 0.91
CA LYS A 115 -12.08 -3.35 1.42
C LYS A 115 -12.15 -3.51 2.94
N ARG A 116 -11.46 -4.51 3.50
CA ARG A 116 -11.40 -4.73 4.95
C ARG A 116 -10.67 -3.60 5.69
N LYS A 117 -9.61 -3.05 5.07
CA LYS A 117 -8.85 -1.95 5.67
C LYS A 117 -9.55 -0.58 5.61
N HIS A 118 -10.54 -0.45 4.76
CA HIS A 118 -11.23 0.81 4.52
C HIS A 118 -12.75 0.71 4.75
N HIS A 119 -13.23 -0.32 5.46
CA HIS A 119 -14.66 -0.57 5.60
C HIS A 119 -15.39 0.50 6.44
N GLU A 120 -14.67 1.20 7.31
CA GLU A 120 -15.18 2.25 8.18
C GLU A 120 -15.18 3.64 7.54
N VAL A 121 -14.49 3.79 6.37
CA VAL A 121 -14.43 5.08 5.68
C VAL A 121 -15.80 5.46 5.12
N PRO A 122 -16.40 6.58 5.57
CA PRO A 122 -17.70 7.01 5.10
C PRO A 122 -17.76 7.25 3.60
N LYS A 123 -18.90 6.96 2.98
CA LYS A 123 -19.11 7.18 1.54
C LYS A 123 -18.85 8.63 1.12
N ALA A 124 -19.19 9.59 1.96
CA ALA A 124 -18.97 11.01 1.69
C ALA A 124 -17.49 11.35 1.49
N ASP A 125 -16.60 10.69 2.25
CA ASP A 125 -15.16 10.92 2.10
C ASP A 125 -14.63 10.36 0.78
N TRP A 126 -15.13 9.19 0.34
CA TRP A 126 -14.77 8.63 -0.97
C TRP A 126 -15.17 9.52 -2.15
N THR A 127 -16.27 10.26 -2.02
CA THR A 127 -16.79 11.15 -3.07
C THR A 127 -16.31 12.59 -2.93
N HIS A 128 -15.51 12.89 -1.92
CA HIS A 128 -14.99 14.23 -1.68
C HIS A 128 -14.06 14.68 -2.83
N ALA A 129 -14.14 15.97 -3.22
CA ALA A 129 -13.41 16.54 -4.35
C ALA A 129 -11.87 16.38 -4.27
N LYS A 130 -11.31 16.31 -3.06
CA LYS A 130 -9.88 16.06 -2.86
C LYS A 130 -9.48 14.59 -3.05
N VAL A 131 -10.40 13.63 -2.91
CA VAL A 131 -10.13 12.20 -3.05
C VAL A 131 -10.28 11.77 -4.50
N LYS A 132 -11.38 12.14 -5.16
CA LYS A 132 -11.70 11.84 -6.57
C LYS A 132 -11.78 10.34 -6.91
N SER A 133 -10.86 9.51 -6.40
CA SER A 133 -10.76 8.08 -6.69
C SER A 133 -10.17 7.34 -5.49
N ALA A 134 -10.63 6.12 -5.25
CA ALA A 134 -10.08 5.25 -4.23
C ALA A 134 -8.59 4.88 -4.45
N SER A 135 -8.06 5.08 -5.65
CA SER A 135 -6.63 4.92 -5.95
C SER A 135 -5.78 6.13 -5.56
N ASN A 136 -6.42 7.26 -5.20
CA ASN A 136 -5.72 8.44 -4.69
C ASN A 136 -5.45 8.29 -3.18
N CYS A 137 -4.50 7.45 -2.83
CA CYS A 137 -4.11 7.20 -1.44
C CYS A 137 -3.71 8.48 -0.70
N ALA A 138 -3.07 9.44 -1.39
CA ALA A 138 -2.63 10.70 -0.82
C ALA A 138 -3.80 11.62 -0.40
N GLY A 139 -5.02 11.34 -0.84
CA GLY A 139 -6.23 12.06 -0.42
C GLY A 139 -6.51 11.96 1.09
N CYS A 140 -6.01 10.90 1.75
CA CYS A 140 -6.14 10.67 3.19
C CYS A 140 -4.78 10.31 3.83
N HIS A 141 -3.96 9.49 3.17
CA HIS A 141 -2.64 9.09 3.66
C HIS A 141 -1.59 10.15 3.29
N THR A 142 -1.45 11.18 4.12
CA THR A 142 -0.61 12.36 3.85
C THR A 142 0.88 12.04 3.64
N ARG A 143 1.33 10.86 4.10
CA ARG A 143 2.71 10.37 3.92
C ARG A 143 2.81 9.15 3.00
N ALA A 144 1.83 8.96 2.11
CA ALA A 144 1.84 7.86 1.14
C ALA A 144 3.07 7.89 0.23
N ALA A 145 3.55 9.07 -0.16
CA ALA A 145 4.76 9.24 -0.97
C ALA A 145 6.03 8.70 -0.28
N GLU A 146 6.01 8.60 1.05
CA GLU A 146 7.07 8.01 1.87
C GLU A 146 6.77 6.53 2.21
N SER A 147 5.78 5.94 1.55
CA SER A 147 5.29 4.58 1.80
C SER A 147 4.83 4.36 3.25
N SER A 148 4.35 5.41 3.92
CA SER A 148 3.77 5.35 5.26
C SER A 148 2.24 5.44 5.19
N PHE A 149 1.57 4.40 5.72
CA PHE A 149 0.12 4.26 5.73
C PHE A 149 -0.40 4.09 7.17
N ARG A 150 0.28 4.70 8.12
CA ARG A 150 -0.07 4.60 9.55
C ARG A 150 -1.35 5.35 9.84
N GLU A 151 -2.27 4.78 10.60
CA GLU A 151 -3.55 5.37 10.98
C GLU A 151 -3.38 6.73 11.62
N ARG A 152 -2.44 6.89 12.55
CA ARG A 152 -2.15 8.19 13.21
C ARG A 152 -1.69 9.31 12.27
N GLU A 153 -1.34 9.01 11.01
CA GLU A 153 -0.90 9.96 9.99
C GLU A 153 -2.01 10.26 8.98
N ILE A 154 -3.19 9.65 9.15
CA ILE A 154 -4.34 9.88 8.26
C ILE A 154 -4.98 11.23 8.61
N ILE A 155 -5.15 12.04 7.58
CA ILE A 155 -5.95 13.26 7.62
C ILE A 155 -7.06 13.12 6.60
N MET A 156 -8.29 13.15 7.06
CA MET A 156 -9.45 13.01 6.19
C MET A 156 -9.58 14.21 5.24
N PRO A 157 -10.33 14.10 4.13
CA PRO A 157 -10.41 15.15 3.10
C PRO A 157 -10.92 16.50 3.62
N ASP A 158 -11.73 16.51 4.67
CA ASP A 158 -12.23 17.71 5.36
C ASP A 158 -11.25 18.30 6.37
N GLY A 159 -10.11 17.64 6.62
CA GLY A 159 -9.06 18.10 7.53
C GLY A 159 -9.11 17.50 8.93
N ARG A 160 -10.13 16.70 9.28
CA ARG A 160 -10.15 15.98 10.56
C ARG A 160 -9.11 14.87 10.59
N LYS A 161 -8.59 14.55 11.77
CA LYS A 161 -7.80 13.32 11.97
C LYS A 161 -8.71 12.09 11.90
N TRP A 162 -8.14 10.98 11.48
CA TRP A 162 -8.79 9.68 11.64
C TRP A 162 -8.84 9.31 13.12
N GLU A 163 -9.99 8.88 13.58
CA GLU A 163 -10.24 8.38 14.95
C GLU A 163 -10.98 7.04 14.79
N ASP A 164 -10.43 5.96 15.42
CA ASP A 164 -11.06 4.64 15.50
C ASP A 164 -12.21 4.65 16.53
#